data_4d69abea74cd193a46eaa546d56b2ff8
#
_entry.id   4d69abea74cd193a46eaa546d56b2ff8
#
_cell.length_a   1.000
_cell.length_b   1.000
_cell.length_c   1.000
_cell.angle_alpha   90.00
_cell.angle_beta   90.00
_cell.angle_gamma   90.00
#
_symmetry.space_group_name_H-M   'P 1'
#
loop_
_entity.id
_entity.type
_entity.pdbx_description
1 polymer ?
#
loop_
_entity_poly.entity_id
_entity_poly.type
_entity_poly.pdbx_seq_one_letter_code
_entity_poly.pdbx_strand_id
1 'polypeptide(L)'
;MKETVAMLNQQYVMPEGLEPYAGVTAKSPWLASESEKRQRKVCASLEEAIRRSGLQNGMTISFHHAFRGGDKVVNMVVAKLAEMGFRDLTLASSSLIDAHWPLIEHIKNGVIRQIYTSGLRGKLGEEISAGLMENPVQIHSHGGRAYLVQTGELTIDVAFLGVPCCDEYGNANGFSGKSRCGSLGYAKVDADAARCVVLLTEEWVDYPNYPASIAQDQVDLIVQVDEVGDPAKITAGAIRLTSNPRELLIARQAAKVIEHSGYFKEGFSLQTGTGGASLADRKSVV
;
A
#
# COMPACT_ATOMS: atom_id res chain seq x y z
N MET A 1 41.08 19.46 9.70
CA MET A 1 40.01 20.45 9.51
C MET A 1 40.44 21.89 9.77
N LYS A 2 41.12 22.20 10.86
CA LYS A 2 41.63 23.58 11.11
C LYS A 2 42.65 24.07 10.08
N GLU A 3 43.54 23.17 9.60
CA GLU A 3 44.54 23.50 8.57
C GLU A 3 43.94 23.74 7.19
N THR A 4 42.88 22.99 6.82
CA THR A 4 42.19 23.17 5.52
C THR A 4 41.45 24.50 5.44
N VAL A 5 40.87 24.94 6.55
CA VAL A 5 40.18 26.24 6.64
C VAL A 5 41.20 27.38 6.59
N ALA A 6 42.39 27.22 7.21
CA ALA A 6 43.47 28.20 7.14
C ALA A 6 44.04 28.34 5.72
N MET A 7 44.16 27.27 4.94
CA MET A 7 44.56 27.32 3.52
C MET A 7 43.54 28.04 2.64
N LEU A 8 42.24 27.81 2.85
CA LEU A 8 41.19 28.49 2.12
C LEU A 8 41.17 30.00 2.40
N ASN A 9 41.43 30.41 3.66
CA ASN A 9 41.48 31.81 4.06
C ASN A 9 42.70 32.57 3.49
N GLN A 10 43.76 31.89 3.06
CA GLN A 10 44.90 32.53 2.38
C GLN A 10 44.62 32.84 0.89
N GLN A 11 43.64 32.19 0.27
CA GLN A 11 43.30 32.38 -1.15
C GLN A 11 42.10 33.30 -1.42
N TYR A 12 41.28 33.58 -0.41
CA TYR A 12 40.10 34.41 -0.54
C TYR A 12 40.14 35.58 0.45
N VAL A 13 40.05 36.78 -0.09
CA VAL A 13 39.79 37.97 0.73
C VAL A 13 38.31 37.95 1.09
N MET A 14 38.05 37.72 2.35
CA MET A 14 36.65 37.75 2.83
C MET A 14 36.09 39.17 2.68
N PRO A 15 34.85 39.33 2.16
CA PRO A 15 34.20 40.63 2.17
C PRO A 15 34.08 41.20 3.57
N GLU A 16 34.17 42.52 3.69
CA GLU A 16 34.04 43.20 4.98
C GLU A 16 32.71 42.91 5.65
N GLY A 17 32.73 42.45 6.88
CA GLY A 17 31.53 42.05 7.67
C GLY A 17 31.11 40.59 7.56
N LEU A 18 31.86 39.72 6.84
CA LEU A 18 31.63 38.28 6.83
C LEU A 18 32.71 37.57 7.67
N GLU A 19 32.23 36.76 8.59
CA GLU A 19 33.10 35.86 9.38
C GLU A 19 33.35 34.56 8.59
N PRO A 20 34.55 33.97 8.69
CA PRO A 20 34.83 32.66 8.12
C PRO A 20 33.88 31.59 8.71
N TYR A 21 33.39 30.70 7.87
CA TYR A 21 32.56 29.60 8.36
C TYR A 21 33.31 28.74 9.38
N ALA A 22 32.90 28.84 10.63
CA ALA A 22 33.54 28.14 11.75
C ALA A 22 33.06 26.65 11.90
N GLY A 23 32.23 26.19 11.00
CA GLY A 23 31.59 24.87 11.09
C GLY A 23 30.39 24.86 12.06
N VAL A 24 29.66 23.75 12.05
CA VAL A 24 28.59 23.52 13.03
C VAL A 24 29.21 23.01 14.32
N THR A 25 29.22 23.83 15.35
CA THR A 25 29.90 23.55 16.64
C THR A 25 29.04 22.65 17.56
N ALA A 26 27.74 22.52 17.31
CA ALA A 26 26.88 21.62 18.05
C ALA A 26 25.83 21.03 17.11
N LYS A 27 25.53 19.75 17.30
CA LYS A 27 24.32 19.16 16.68
C LYS A 27 23.11 19.86 17.27
N SER A 28 22.19 20.28 16.41
CA SER A 28 20.90 20.77 16.88
C SER A 28 20.26 19.71 17.77
N PRO A 29 19.78 20.04 18.97
CA PRO A 29 19.10 19.09 19.85
C PRO A 29 17.82 18.54 19.21
N TRP A 30 17.36 19.15 18.12
CA TRP A 30 16.18 18.71 17.35
C TRP A 30 16.50 17.71 16.24
N LEU A 31 17.78 17.51 15.90
CA LEU A 31 18.19 16.52 14.91
C LEU A 31 18.46 15.19 15.62
N ALA A 32 17.46 14.31 15.60
CA ALA A 32 17.66 12.93 16.00
C ALA A 32 18.75 12.28 15.13
N SER A 33 19.57 11.42 15.70
CA SER A 33 20.52 10.61 14.93
C SER A 33 19.78 9.68 13.98
N GLU A 34 20.44 9.23 12.92
CA GLU A 34 19.82 8.28 11.97
C GLU A 34 19.40 6.97 12.67
N SER A 35 20.19 6.49 13.63
CA SER A 35 19.81 5.32 14.43
C SER A 35 18.56 5.55 15.29
N GLU A 36 18.39 6.75 15.86
CA GLU A 36 17.18 7.10 16.61
C GLU A 36 15.95 7.23 15.72
N LYS A 37 16.10 7.83 14.53
CA LYS A 37 15.01 7.91 13.55
C LYS A 37 14.54 6.51 13.14
N ARG A 38 15.46 5.60 12.85
CA ARG A 38 15.20 4.20 12.53
C ARG A 38 14.49 3.49 13.67
N GLN A 39 15.07 3.54 14.88
CA GLN A 39 14.49 2.89 16.07
C GLN A 39 13.09 3.39 16.41
N ARG A 40 12.76 4.64 16.05
CA ARG A 40 11.43 5.19 16.26
C ARG A 40 10.35 4.58 15.36
N LYS A 41 10.70 4.09 14.17
CA LYS A 41 9.73 3.51 13.22
C LYS A 41 9.50 2.02 13.44
N VAL A 42 10.54 1.27 13.71
CA VAL A 42 10.45 -0.18 13.85
C VAL A 42 9.75 -0.56 15.16
N CYS A 43 8.76 -1.43 15.04
CA CYS A 43 8.00 -2.00 16.14
C CYS A 43 8.37 -3.49 16.30
N ALA A 44 8.44 -3.95 17.55
CA ALA A 44 8.75 -5.35 17.84
C ALA A 44 7.57 -6.31 17.56
N SER A 45 6.35 -5.76 17.48
CA SER A 45 5.13 -6.56 17.21
C SER A 45 4.02 -5.72 16.58
N LEU A 46 3.05 -6.41 15.98
CA LEU A 46 1.84 -5.76 15.45
C LEU A 46 1.04 -5.07 16.57
N GLU A 47 1.00 -5.65 17.76
CA GLU A 47 0.36 -5.04 18.93
C GLU A 47 1.02 -3.71 19.28
N GLU A 48 2.35 -3.65 19.30
CA GLU A 48 3.08 -2.39 19.55
C GLU A 48 2.78 -1.36 18.47
N ALA A 49 2.78 -1.76 17.19
CA ALA A 49 2.47 -0.86 16.09
C ALA A 49 1.05 -0.29 16.21
N ILE A 50 0.06 -1.13 16.55
CA ILE A 50 -1.32 -0.69 16.79
C ILE A 50 -1.38 0.30 17.97
N ARG A 51 -0.73 0.02 19.08
CA ARG A 51 -0.71 0.95 20.24
C ARG A 51 -0.06 2.29 19.89
N ARG A 52 1.05 2.25 19.17
CA ARG A 52 1.81 3.45 18.79
C ARG A 52 1.12 4.27 17.71
N SER A 53 0.27 3.65 16.86
CA SER A 53 -0.49 4.36 15.84
C SER A 53 -1.53 5.34 16.39
N GLY A 54 -1.86 5.23 17.67
CA GLY A 54 -2.89 6.05 18.29
C GLY A 54 -4.32 5.67 17.88
N LEU A 55 -4.52 4.49 17.28
CA LEU A 55 -5.83 3.99 16.87
C LEU A 55 -6.79 3.93 18.08
N GLN A 56 -8.02 4.37 17.86
CA GLN A 56 -9.11 4.35 18.83
C GLN A 56 -10.38 3.77 18.22
N ASN A 57 -11.32 3.38 19.07
CA ASN A 57 -12.64 2.95 18.62
C ASN A 57 -13.33 4.05 17.78
N GLY A 58 -14.05 3.65 16.76
CA GLY A 58 -14.71 4.56 15.85
C GLY A 58 -13.85 5.11 14.70
N MET A 59 -12.53 4.93 14.76
CA MET A 59 -11.60 5.40 13.74
C MET A 59 -11.64 4.55 12.47
N THR A 60 -11.10 5.12 11.39
CA THR A 60 -11.00 4.49 10.07
C THR A 60 -9.65 3.84 9.87
N ILE A 61 -9.66 2.56 9.57
CA ILE A 61 -8.49 1.79 9.16
C ILE A 61 -8.54 1.48 7.67
N SER A 62 -7.40 1.49 6.99
CA SER A 62 -7.36 1.19 5.56
C SER A 62 -6.40 0.07 5.20
N PHE A 63 -6.73 -0.57 4.07
CA PHE A 63 -5.96 -1.66 3.47
C PHE A 63 -6.01 -1.58 1.96
N HIS A 64 -5.04 -2.20 1.30
CA HIS A 64 -5.01 -2.34 -0.14
C HIS A 64 -5.07 -3.82 -0.56
N HIS A 65 -5.47 -4.09 -1.81
CA HIS A 65 -5.67 -5.45 -2.31
C HIS A 65 -4.57 -5.93 -3.27
N ALA A 66 -3.35 -5.43 -3.12
CA ALA A 66 -2.24 -5.80 -4.01
C ALA A 66 -1.92 -7.31 -3.98
N PHE A 67 -2.12 -7.95 -2.83
CA PHE A 67 -1.91 -9.40 -2.68
C PHE A 67 -3.06 -10.26 -3.19
N ARG A 68 -4.16 -9.65 -3.64
CA ARG A 68 -5.30 -10.34 -4.27
C ARG A 68 -5.82 -11.51 -3.43
N GLY A 69 -6.04 -12.70 -4.04
CA GLY A 69 -6.49 -13.91 -3.33
C GLY A 69 -5.51 -14.46 -2.29
N GLY A 70 -4.28 -13.97 -2.28
CA GLY A 70 -3.24 -14.34 -1.32
C GLY A 70 -3.16 -13.42 -0.10
N ASP A 71 -3.97 -12.36 -0.01
CA ASP A 71 -3.88 -11.41 1.09
C ASP A 71 -4.02 -12.05 2.46
N LYS A 72 -3.11 -11.73 3.36
CA LYS A 72 -3.13 -12.13 4.77
C LYS A 72 -3.22 -10.94 5.73
N VAL A 73 -2.95 -9.74 5.23
CA VAL A 73 -2.81 -8.53 6.04
C VAL A 73 -4.11 -8.12 6.68
N VAL A 74 -5.21 -8.05 5.91
CA VAL A 74 -6.52 -7.63 6.43
C VAL A 74 -6.96 -8.51 7.60
N ASN A 75 -6.94 -9.83 7.40
CA ASN A 75 -7.39 -10.76 8.43
C ASN A 75 -6.49 -10.74 9.66
N MET A 76 -5.17 -10.68 9.47
CA MET A 76 -4.18 -10.63 10.56
C MET A 76 -4.40 -9.38 11.45
N VAL A 77 -4.49 -8.22 10.83
CA VAL A 77 -4.65 -6.95 11.56
C VAL A 77 -6.00 -6.89 12.26
N VAL A 78 -7.11 -7.23 11.57
CA VAL A 78 -8.45 -7.16 12.17
C VAL A 78 -8.61 -8.18 13.30
N ALA A 79 -8.03 -9.38 13.17
CA ALA A 79 -8.01 -10.36 14.27
C ALA A 79 -7.25 -9.82 15.49
N LYS A 80 -6.08 -9.18 15.28
CA LYS A 80 -5.32 -8.56 16.38
C LYS A 80 -6.08 -7.39 17.02
N LEU A 81 -6.75 -6.57 16.22
CA LEU A 81 -7.60 -5.49 16.74
C LEU A 81 -8.75 -6.04 17.59
N ALA A 82 -9.40 -7.12 17.15
CA ALA A 82 -10.44 -7.79 17.92
C ALA A 82 -9.91 -8.34 19.25
N GLU A 83 -8.74 -9.01 19.23
CA GLU A 83 -8.05 -9.51 20.43
C GLU A 83 -7.72 -8.39 21.43
N MET A 84 -7.29 -7.23 20.92
CA MET A 84 -7.00 -6.04 21.72
C MET A 84 -8.25 -5.29 22.22
N GLY A 85 -9.45 -5.73 21.82
CA GLY A 85 -10.71 -5.17 22.30
C GLY A 85 -11.24 -3.97 21.51
N PHE A 86 -10.69 -3.68 20.32
CA PHE A 86 -11.20 -2.59 19.47
C PHE A 86 -12.62 -2.86 18.99
N ARG A 87 -13.40 -1.78 18.82
CA ARG A 87 -14.80 -1.80 18.39
C ARG A 87 -15.13 -0.61 17.49
N ASP A 88 -16.24 -0.74 16.76
CA ASP A 88 -16.85 0.33 15.98
C ASP A 88 -15.96 0.90 14.85
N LEU A 89 -14.98 0.14 14.37
CA LEU A 89 -14.05 0.61 13.35
C LEU A 89 -14.72 0.72 11.97
N THR A 90 -14.30 1.72 11.20
CA THR A 90 -14.58 1.82 9.77
C THR A 90 -13.45 1.17 8.99
N LEU A 91 -13.80 0.20 8.14
CA LEU A 91 -12.88 -0.50 7.26
C LEU A 91 -12.89 0.11 5.87
N ALA A 92 -11.84 0.84 5.50
CA ALA A 92 -11.66 1.45 4.19
C ALA A 92 -10.70 0.61 3.32
N SER A 93 -11.14 -0.55 2.85
CA SER A 93 -10.33 -1.41 1.99
C SER A 93 -10.55 -1.10 0.52
N SER A 94 -9.48 -1.13 -0.29
CA SER A 94 -9.59 -0.92 -1.73
C SER A 94 -10.38 -2.01 -2.45
N SER A 95 -10.40 -3.26 -1.96
CA SER A 95 -11.29 -4.34 -2.41
C SER A 95 -11.31 -5.47 -1.40
N LEU A 96 -12.48 -6.06 -1.20
CA LEU A 96 -12.69 -7.23 -0.35
C LEU A 96 -13.15 -8.41 -1.21
N ILE A 97 -12.50 -9.54 -1.04
CA ILE A 97 -12.70 -10.75 -1.83
C ILE A 97 -12.90 -11.96 -0.90
N ASP A 98 -13.02 -13.13 -1.48
CA ASP A 98 -13.31 -14.36 -0.74
C ASP A 98 -12.28 -14.69 0.36
N ALA A 99 -11.01 -14.30 0.19
CA ALA A 99 -9.98 -14.46 1.23
C ALA A 99 -10.32 -13.75 2.54
N HIS A 100 -11.19 -12.74 2.50
CA HIS A 100 -11.56 -11.91 3.65
C HIS A 100 -12.84 -12.38 4.36
N TRP A 101 -13.34 -13.59 4.08
CA TRP A 101 -14.52 -14.13 4.74
C TRP A 101 -14.45 -14.14 6.28
N PRO A 102 -13.28 -14.23 6.96
CA PRO A 102 -13.21 -14.16 8.41
C PRO A 102 -13.73 -12.84 9.01
N LEU A 103 -13.77 -11.77 8.21
CA LEU A 103 -14.36 -10.48 8.64
C LEU A 103 -15.83 -10.61 9.07
N ILE A 104 -16.56 -11.62 8.61
CA ILE A 104 -17.95 -11.89 9.00
C ILE A 104 -18.10 -11.94 10.53
N GLU A 105 -17.20 -12.67 11.22
CA GLU A 105 -17.23 -12.76 12.69
C GLU A 105 -16.86 -11.44 13.36
N HIS A 106 -15.93 -10.69 12.78
CA HIS A 106 -15.55 -9.39 13.31
C HIS A 106 -16.64 -8.33 13.14
N ILE A 107 -17.46 -8.43 12.08
CA ILE A 107 -18.65 -7.59 11.89
C ILE A 107 -19.71 -7.98 12.93
N LYS A 108 -20.04 -9.27 13.08
CA LYS A 108 -20.99 -9.76 14.09
C LYS A 108 -20.62 -9.33 15.52
N ASN A 109 -19.34 -9.33 15.82
CA ASN A 109 -18.82 -8.96 17.14
C ASN A 109 -18.62 -7.45 17.31
N GLY A 110 -19.02 -6.60 16.34
CA GLY A 110 -18.96 -5.15 16.42
C GLY A 110 -17.55 -4.56 16.35
N VAL A 111 -16.57 -5.29 15.87
CA VAL A 111 -15.21 -4.76 15.60
C VAL A 111 -15.27 -3.83 14.40
N ILE A 112 -15.93 -4.26 13.32
CA ILE A 112 -16.14 -3.49 12.10
C ILE A 112 -17.62 -3.08 12.03
N ARG A 113 -17.88 -1.79 11.96
CA ARG A 113 -19.22 -1.22 11.89
C ARG A 113 -19.58 -0.68 10.52
N GLN A 114 -18.60 -0.16 9.79
CA GLN A 114 -18.79 0.47 8.49
C GLN A 114 -17.73 -0.02 7.52
N ILE A 115 -18.10 -0.17 6.24
CA ILE A 115 -17.16 -0.55 5.16
C ILE A 115 -17.26 0.46 4.01
N TYR A 116 -16.09 0.94 3.57
CA TYR A 116 -15.87 1.65 2.31
C TYR A 116 -14.97 0.78 1.43
N THR A 117 -15.37 0.49 0.20
CA THR A 117 -14.58 -0.36 -0.69
C THR A 117 -14.86 -0.03 -2.16
N SER A 118 -14.01 -0.50 -3.07
CA SER A 118 -14.28 -0.47 -4.51
C SER A 118 -14.75 -1.82 -5.06
N GLY A 119 -14.82 -2.84 -4.23
CA GLY A 119 -15.27 -4.17 -4.62
C GLY A 119 -15.53 -5.06 -3.42
N LEU A 120 -16.64 -5.79 -3.49
CA LEU A 120 -17.07 -6.74 -2.46
C LEU A 120 -17.52 -8.03 -3.14
N ARG A 121 -16.91 -9.16 -2.80
CA ARG A 121 -17.15 -10.45 -3.47
C ARG A 121 -17.06 -11.62 -2.50
N GLY A 122 -17.48 -12.79 -3.00
CA GLY A 122 -17.44 -14.06 -2.27
C GLY A 122 -18.36 -14.11 -1.07
N LYS A 123 -18.10 -15.01 -0.15
CA LYS A 123 -18.93 -15.27 1.01
C LYS A 123 -19.21 -14.03 1.86
N LEU A 124 -18.21 -13.16 2.04
CA LEU A 124 -18.40 -11.89 2.76
C LEU A 124 -19.44 -10.99 2.07
N GLY A 125 -19.38 -10.90 0.73
CA GLY A 125 -20.34 -10.12 -0.06
C GLY A 125 -21.76 -10.69 0.00
N GLU A 126 -21.89 -12.01 0.00
CA GLU A 126 -23.18 -12.71 0.13
C GLU A 126 -23.83 -12.45 1.50
N GLU A 127 -23.08 -12.59 2.58
CA GLU A 127 -23.57 -12.35 3.94
C GLU A 127 -23.95 -10.88 4.18
N ILE A 128 -23.17 -9.94 3.67
CA ILE A 128 -23.51 -8.52 3.75
C ILE A 128 -24.77 -8.21 2.94
N SER A 129 -24.92 -8.80 1.75
CA SER A 129 -26.12 -8.65 0.93
C SER A 129 -27.36 -9.27 1.59
N ALA A 130 -27.17 -10.26 2.45
CA ALA A 130 -28.23 -10.88 3.26
C ALA A 130 -28.56 -10.09 4.54
N GLY A 131 -27.92 -8.93 4.79
CA GLY A 131 -28.24 -8.06 5.92
C GLY A 131 -27.32 -8.21 7.13
N LEU A 132 -26.08 -8.68 6.95
CA LEU A 132 -25.09 -8.82 8.02
C LEU A 132 -24.77 -7.48 8.72
N MET A 133 -24.81 -6.37 7.99
CA MET A 133 -24.46 -5.05 8.51
C MET A 133 -25.69 -4.15 8.67
N GLU A 134 -25.76 -3.40 9.77
CA GLU A 134 -26.77 -2.37 9.99
C GLU A 134 -26.56 -1.17 9.06
N ASN A 135 -25.31 -0.76 8.87
CA ASN A 135 -24.95 0.36 8.01
C ASN A 135 -24.68 -0.15 6.58
N PRO A 136 -25.23 0.50 5.55
CA PRO A 136 -24.95 0.15 4.17
C PRO A 136 -23.46 0.27 3.84
N VAL A 137 -22.92 -0.72 3.13
CA VAL A 137 -21.55 -0.65 2.60
C VAL A 137 -21.49 0.43 1.52
N GLN A 138 -20.49 1.29 1.61
CA GLN A 138 -20.20 2.33 0.61
C GLN A 138 -19.30 1.75 -0.48
N ILE A 139 -19.84 1.54 -1.68
CA ILE A 139 -19.09 1.00 -2.82
C ILE A 139 -18.83 2.12 -3.83
N HIS A 140 -17.56 2.37 -4.10
CA HIS A 140 -17.10 3.39 -5.04
C HIS A 140 -16.33 2.73 -6.19
N SER A 141 -16.22 3.41 -7.33
CA SER A 141 -15.30 2.97 -8.37
C SER A 141 -13.85 3.00 -7.84
N HIS A 142 -12.93 2.33 -8.54
CA HIS A 142 -11.51 2.35 -8.16
C HIS A 142 -10.98 3.78 -8.05
N GLY A 143 -11.18 4.60 -9.06
CA GLY A 143 -10.81 6.01 -9.02
C GLY A 143 -11.61 6.83 -7.99
N GLY A 144 -12.90 6.51 -7.81
CA GLY A 144 -13.77 7.17 -6.84
C GLY A 144 -13.28 7.00 -5.40
N ARG A 145 -12.82 5.80 -5.01
CA ARG A 145 -12.24 5.61 -3.67
C ARG A 145 -10.97 6.45 -3.48
N ALA A 146 -10.08 6.46 -4.46
CA ALA A 146 -8.87 7.27 -4.39
C ALA A 146 -9.22 8.77 -4.30
N TYR A 147 -10.21 9.24 -5.08
CA TYR A 147 -10.71 10.60 -5.02
C TYR A 147 -11.23 10.98 -3.64
N LEU A 148 -12.08 10.14 -3.02
CA LEU A 148 -12.61 10.41 -1.67
C LEU A 148 -11.50 10.57 -0.62
N VAL A 149 -10.45 9.74 -0.73
CA VAL A 149 -9.29 9.83 0.18
C VAL A 149 -8.50 11.11 -0.07
N GLN A 150 -8.22 11.44 -1.33
CA GLN A 150 -7.45 12.64 -1.69
C GLN A 150 -8.19 13.95 -1.41
N THR A 151 -9.52 13.95 -1.49
CA THR A 151 -10.34 15.15 -1.16
C THR A 151 -10.66 15.27 0.32
N GLY A 152 -10.35 14.25 1.12
CA GLY A 152 -10.65 14.21 2.55
C GLY A 152 -12.10 13.86 2.89
N GLU A 153 -12.93 13.49 1.88
CA GLU A 153 -14.29 12.98 2.12
C GLU A 153 -14.27 11.63 2.84
N LEU A 154 -13.23 10.83 2.63
CA LEU A 154 -12.90 9.64 3.39
C LEU A 154 -11.55 9.84 4.09
N THR A 155 -11.58 10.16 5.38
CA THR A 155 -10.38 10.30 6.18
C THR A 155 -9.90 8.93 6.65
N ILE A 156 -8.61 8.64 6.50
CA ILE A 156 -7.96 7.43 7.00
C ILE A 156 -7.16 7.81 8.24
N ASP A 157 -7.51 7.22 9.39
CA ASP A 157 -6.77 7.45 10.63
C ASP A 157 -5.49 6.59 10.67
N VAL A 158 -5.60 5.30 10.34
CA VAL A 158 -4.44 4.41 10.27
C VAL A 158 -4.49 3.56 8.99
N ALA A 159 -3.46 3.67 8.16
CA ALA A 159 -3.28 2.81 7.01
C ALA A 159 -2.35 1.64 7.36
N PHE A 160 -2.87 0.41 7.30
CA PHE A 160 -2.09 -0.81 7.45
C PHE A 160 -1.73 -1.34 6.06
N LEU A 161 -0.50 -1.08 5.63
CA LEU A 161 -0.05 -1.35 4.28
C LEU A 161 0.92 -2.54 4.26
N GLY A 162 0.46 -3.66 3.73
CA GLY A 162 1.32 -4.82 3.50
C GLY A 162 2.27 -4.58 2.33
N VAL A 163 3.54 -4.89 2.51
CA VAL A 163 4.56 -4.83 1.46
C VAL A 163 5.43 -6.08 1.51
N PRO A 164 5.84 -6.63 0.36
CA PRO A 164 6.65 -7.85 0.36
C PRO A 164 8.04 -7.65 0.95
N CYS A 165 8.59 -6.43 0.86
CA CYS A 165 9.83 -6.05 1.51
C CYS A 165 9.90 -4.54 1.74
N CYS A 166 10.66 -4.12 2.73
CA CYS A 166 11.06 -2.73 2.93
C CYS A 166 12.44 -2.65 3.58
N ASP A 167 13.07 -1.48 3.49
CA ASP A 167 14.23 -1.18 4.32
C ASP A 167 13.83 -0.66 5.70
N GLU A 168 14.80 -0.54 6.59
CA GLU A 168 14.60 -0.14 7.98
C GLU A 168 14.13 1.31 8.19
N TYR A 169 14.10 2.11 7.13
CA TYR A 169 13.56 3.47 7.12
C TYR A 169 12.13 3.54 6.57
N GLY A 170 11.66 2.48 5.91
CA GLY A 170 10.33 2.37 5.37
C GLY A 170 10.21 2.59 3.87
N ASN A 171 11.31 2.63 3.11
CA ASN A 171 11.20 2.60 1.66
C ASN A 171 10.72 1.23 1.23
N ALA A 172 9.59 1.17 0.52
CA ALA A 172 8.94 -0.06 0.15
C ALA A 172 8.50 -0.08 -1.31
N ASN A 173 8.50 -1.26 -1.91
CA ASN A 173 7.95 -1.52 -3.24
C ASN A 173 7.32 -2.91 -3.32
N GLY A 174 6.63 -3.20 -4.41
CA GLY A 174 6.01 -4.51 -4.64
C GLY A 174 6.77 -5.40 -5.62
N PHE A 175 7.98 -5.02 -6.03
CA PHE A 175 8.73 -5.71 -7.09
C PHE A 175 9.69 -6.76 -6.55
N SER A 176 10.13 -6.62 -5.31
CA SER A 176 11.07 -7.49 -4.63
C SER A 176 10.38 -8.25 -3.50
N GLY A 177 11.07 -9.20 -2.86
CA GLY A 177 10.54 -10.02 -1.78
C GLY A 177 9.76 -11.25 -2.24
N LYS A 178 9.39 -12.09 -1.29
CA LYS A 178 8.71 -13.38 -1.51
C LYS A 178 7.29 -13.17 -2.07
N SER A 179 6.51 -12.28 -1.47
CA SER A 179 5.12 -11.99 -1.86
C SER A 179 5.01 -10.85 -2.87
N ARG A 180 5.87 -10.84 -3.88
CA ARG A 180 5.85 -9.82 -4.94
C ARG A 180 4.47 -9.65 -5.53
N CYS A 181 3.96 -8.42 -5.53
CA CYS A 181 2.61 -8.09 -5.97
C CYS A 181 2.54 -7.06 -7.11
N GLY A 182 3.70 -6.55 -7.55
CA GLY A 182 3.80 -5.52 -8.58
C GLY A 182 3.53 -4.12 -8.04
N SER A 183 2.77 -3.32 -8.78
CA SER A 183 2.42 -1.97 -8.35
C SER A 183 1.58 -2.00 -7.07
N LEU A 184 1.95 -1.16 -6.10
CA LEU A 184 1.20 -1.01 -4.83
C LEU A 184 -0.10 -0.21 -4.99
N GLY A 185 -0.26 0.55 -6.08
CA GLY A 185 -1.51 1.21 -6.45
C GLY A 185 -2.14 2.03 -5.32
N TYR A 186 -3.23 1.53 -4.75
CA TYR A 186 -3.95 2.22 -3.67
C TYR A 186 -3.16 2.41 -2.38
N ALA A 187 -2.17 1.55 -2.11
CA ALA A 187 -1.31 1.72 -0.95
C ALA A 187 -0.59 3.07 -0.97
N LYS A 188 -0.20 3.54 -2.17
CA LYS A 188 0.40 4.87 -2.33
C LYS A 188 -0.58 5.98 -1.97
N VAL A 189 -1.82 5.91 -2.44
CA VAL A 189 -2.85 6.92 -2.13
C VAL A 189 -3.13 6.96 -0.62
N ASP A 190 -3.23 5.80 -0.01
CA ASP A 190 -3.46 5.69 1.44
C ASP A 190 -2.25 6.21 2.24
N ALA A 191 -1.01 5.93 1.78
CA ALA A 191 0.20 6.45 2.39
C ALA A 191 0.32 7.98 2.29
N ASP A 192 -0.14 8.57 1.18
CA ASP A 192 -0.13 10.02 0.99
C ASP A 192 -1.12 10.76 1.91
N ALA A 193 -2.21 10.10 2.33
CA ALA A 193 -3.34 10.78 2.96
C ALA A 193 -3.68 10.31 4.39
N ALA A 194 -3.20 9.16 4.83
CA ALA A 194 -3.47 8.66 6.17
C ALA A 194 -2.75 9.49 7.24
N ARG A 195 -3.37 9.60 8.43
CA ARG A 195 -2.76 10.28 9.59
C ARG A 195 -1.60 9.50 10.17
N CYS A 196 -1.66 8.16 10.08
CA CYS A 196 -0.58 7.27 10.49
C CYS A 196 -0.47 6.11 9.49
N VAL A 197 0.74 5.84 9.04
CA VAL A 197 1.05 4.76 8.11
C VAL A 197 1.87 3.69 8.82
N VAL A 198 1.32 2.48 8.89
CA VAL A 198 1.95 1.30 9.43
C VAL A 198 2.27 0.35 8.27
N LEU A 199 3.56 0.13 7.98
CA LEU A 199 3.98 -0.91 7.05
C LEU A 199 4.06 -2.27 7.76
N LEU A 200 3.48 -3.30 7.12
CA LEU A 200 3.70 -4.69 7.49
C LEU A 200 4.57 -5.33 6.40
N THR A 201 5.75 -5.80 6.78
CA THR A 201 6.70 -6.44 5.85
C THR A 201 7.05 -7.85 6.27
N GLU A 202 7.29 -8.74 5.33
CA GLU A 202 7.80 -10.08 5.62
C GLU A 202 9.33 -10.18 5.50
N GLU A 203 9.96 -9.21 4.81
CA GLU A 203 11.39 -9.25 4.53
C GLU A 203 12.03 -7.86 4.67
N TRP A 204 13.16 -7.81 5.37
CA TRP A 204 14.03 -6.64 5.40
C TRP A 204 15.02 -6.69 4.26
N VAL A 205 15.24 -5.56 3.62
CA VAL A 205 16.28 -5.37 2.58
C VAL A 205 17.22 -4.23 2.94
N ASP A 206 18.39 -4.22 2.33
CA ASP A 206 19.37 -3.17 2.54
C ASP A 206 18.86 -1.79 2.09
N TYR A 207 19.23 -0.78 2.86
CA TYR A 207 18.94 0.62 2.49
C TYR A 207 19.89 1.11 1.39
N PRO A 208 19.39 1.85 0.40
CA PRO A 208 18.00 2.22 0.15
C PRO A 208 17.26 1.18 -0.70
N ASN A 209 16.03 0.84 -0.32
CA ASN A 209 15.14 0.02 -1.16
C ASN A 209 14.56 0.87 -2.31
N TYR A 210 15.28 0.94 -3.41
CA TYR A 210 14.92 1.79 -4.54
C TYR A 210 14.71 0.98 -5.84
N PRO A 211 13.73 1.36 -6.70
CA PRO A 211 12.80 2.47 -6.54
C PRO A 211 11.73 2.21 -5.48
N ALA A 212 11.46 3.20 -4.62
CA ALA A 212 10.42 3.13 -3.63
C ALA A 212 9.06 3.54 -4.22
N SER A 213 8.04 2.71 -4.04
CA SER A 213 6.65 3.05 -4.35
C SER A 213 5.97 3.77 -3.19
N ILE A 214 6.39 3.45 -1.95
CA ILE A 214 6.11 4.16 -0.72
C ILE A 214 7.46 4.60 -0.18
N ALA A 215 7.65 5.89 0.00
CA ALA A 215 8.90 6.46 0.46
C ALA A 215 8.93 6.56 1.99
N GLN A 216 10.13 6.56 2.53
CA GLN A 216 10.35 6.57 3.98
C GLN A 216 9.68 7.74 4.72
N ASP A 217 9.49 8.88 4.08
CA ASP A 217 8.86 10.07 4.66
C ASP A 217 7.34 9.94 4.79
N GLN A 218 6.73 8.98 4.09
CA GLN A 218 5.30 8.65 4.18
C GLN A 218 5.01 7.61 5.27
N VAL A 219 6.03 7.02 5.91
CA VAL A 219 5.88 5.88 6.83
C VAL A 219 6.18 6.29 8.26
N ASP A 220 5.26 6.00 9.17
CA ASP A 220 5.41 6.30 10.60
C ASP A 220 5.93 5.07 11.37
N LEU A 221 5.39 3.90 11.10
CA LEU A 221 5.69 2.66 11.83
C LEU A 221 5.93 1.50 10.87
N ILE A 222 6.79 0.57 11.28
CA ILE A 222 7.12 -0.62 10.50
C ILE A 222 7.10 -1.82 11.45
N VAL A 223 6.45 -2.90 11.04
CA VAL A 223 6.46 -4.16 11.77
C VAL A 223 6.75 -5.31 10.82
N GLN A 224 7.68 -6.18 11.22
CA GLN A 224 7.90 -7.43 10.52
C GLN A 224 6.86 -8.46 10.94
N VAL A 225 6.32 -9.16 9.96
CA VAL A 225 5.38 -10.27 10.13
C VAL A 225 5.86 -11.47 9.34
N ASP A 226 5.38 -12.66 9.69
CA ASP A 226 5.83 -13.90 9.03
C ASP A 226 5.47 -13.93 7.56
N GLU A 227 4.27 -13.46 7.20
CA GLU A 227 3.76 -13.47 5.84
C GLU A 227 2.73 -12.35 5.63
N VAL A 228 2.89 -11.56 4.57
CA VAL A 228 1.90 -10.57 4.12
C VAL A 228 0.98 -11.13 3.05
N GLY A 229 1.42 -12.18 2.34
CA GLY A 229 0.65 -12.78 1.27
C GLY A 229 1.09 -14.20 0.91
N ASP A 230 0.22 -14.92 0.20
CA ASP A 230 0.52 -16.22 -0.40
C ASP A 230 0.96 -16.04 -1.87
N PRO A 231 2.26 -16.22 -2.19
CA PRO A 231 2.76 -16.02 -3.55
C PRO A 231 2.01 -16.80 -4.63
N ALA A 232 1.55 -18.02 -4.29
CA ALA A 232 0.82 -18.88 -5.23
C ALA A 232 -0.53 -18.29 -5.62
N LYS A 233 -1.17 -17.52 -4.74
CA LYS A 233 -2.50 -16.91 -4.97
C LYS A 233 -2.41 -15.45 -5.45
N ILE A 234 -1.27 -14.80 -5.28
CA ILE A 234 -1.03 -13.45 -5.79
C ILE A 234 -0.98 -13.46 -7.32
N THR A 235 -0.25 -14.40 -7.91
CA THR A 235 -0.02 -14.48 -9.35
C THR A 235 -1.04 -15.33 -10.09
N ALA A 236 -1.47 -16.44 -9.52
CA ALA A 236 -2.29 -17.44 -10.20
C ALA A 236 -3.75 -17.04 -10.41
N GLY A 237 -4.29 -16.10 -9.63
CA GLY A 237 -5.71 -15.72 -9.70
C GLY A 237 -6.09 -14.78 -10.84
N ALA A 238 -5.10 -14.19 -11.54
CA ALA A 238 -5.33 -13.10 -12.48
C ALA A 238 -5.27 -13.52 -13.96
N ILE A 239 -4.69 -14.67 -14.29
CA ILE A 239 -4.44 -15.06 -15.68
C ILE A 239 -5.24 -16.31 -16.02
N ARG A 240 -6.49 -16.13 -16.46
CA ARG A 240 -7.24 -17.19 -17.13
C ARG A 240 -7.17 -16.96 -18.63
N LEU A 241 -6.37 -17.74 -19.32
CA LEU A 241 -6.47 -17.84 -20.77
C LEU A 241 -7.79 -18.54 -21.09
N THR A 242 -8.60 -17.91 -21.92
CA THR A 242 -9.87 -18.52 -22.34
C THR A 242 -9.65 -19.52 -23.45
N SER A 243 -10.43 -20.60 -23.45
CA SER A 243 -10.64 -21.50 -24.57
C SER A 243 -12.04 -21.32 -25.21
N ASN A 244 -12.83 -20.38 -24.72
CA ASN A 244 -14.19 -20.12 -25.22
C ASN A 244 -14.12 -19.51 -26.64
N PRO A 245 -14.71 -20.14 -27.66
CA PRO A 245 -14.63 -19.66 -29.06
C PRO A 245 -15.17 -18.24 -29.25
N ARG A 246 -16.24 -17.85 -28.49
CA ARG A 246 -16.81 -16.50 -28.54
C ARG A 246 -15.83 -15.46 -28.01
N GLU A 247 -15.20 -15.73 -26.87
CA GLU A 247 -14.21 -14.84 -26.29
C GLU A 247 -12.97 -14.71 -27.17
N LEU A 248 -12.52 -15.80 -27.78
CA LEU A 248 -11.44 -15.79 -28.74
C LEU A 248 -11.78 -14.98 -30.01
N LEU A 249 -13.04 -15.05 -30.48
CA LEU A 249 -13.51 -14.23 -31.59
C LEU A 249 -13.51 -12.74 -31.21
N ILE A 250 -14.00 -12.39 -30.02
CA ILE A 250 -13.98 -11.02 -29.50
C ILE A 250 -12.53 -10.50 -29.45
N ALA A 251 -11.61 -11.28 -28.88
CA ALA A 251 -10.21 -10.94 -28.79
C ALA A 251 -9.57 -10.66 -30.17
N ARG A 252 -9.86 -11.51 -31.16
CA ARG A 252 -9.37 -11.31 -32.54
C ARG A 252 -9.91 -10.03 -33.19
N GLN A 253 -11.17 -9.68 -32.93
CA GLN A 253 -11.74 -8.45 -33.48
C GLN A 253 -11.18 -7.21 -32.77
N ALA A 254 -10.97 -7.28 -31.46
CA ALA A 254 -10.33 -6.20 -30.69
C ALA A 254 -8.89 -5.97 -31.16
N ALA A 255 -8.11 -7.04 -31.39
CA ALA A 255 -6.75 -6.94 -31.94
C ALA A 255 -6.74 -6.20 -33.28
N LYS A 256 -7.63 -6.54 -34.19
CA LYS A 256 -7.76 -5.84 -35.49
C LYS A 256 -8.06 -4.35 -35.33
N VAL A 257 -8.95 -4.00 -34.39
CA VAL A 257 -9.26 -2.59 -34.10
C VAL A 257 -8.02 -1.87 -33.61
N ILE A 258 -7.25 -2.48 -32.71
CA ILE A 258 -6.00 -1.90 -32.19
C ILE A 258 -4.99 -1.71 -33.33
N GLU A 259 -4.75 -2.74 -34.14
CA GLU A 259 -3.83 -2.69 -35.29
C GLU A 259 -4.18 -1.56 -36.28
N HIS A 260 -5.48 -1.37 -36.55
CA HIS A 260 -5.95 -0.37 -37.51
C HIS A 260 -6.27 1.00 -36.89
N SER A 261 -6.05 1.17 -35.58
CA SER A 261 -6.35 2.43 -34.88
C SER A 261 -5.43 3.61 -35.28
N GLY A 262 -4.29 3.31 -35.89
CA GLY A 262 -3.22 4.29 -36.14
C GLY A 262 -2.34 4.61 -34.91
N TYR A 263 -2.68 4.06 -33.73
CA TYR A 263 -1.92 4.26 -32.50
C TYR A 263 -0.98 3.09 -32.18
N PHE A 264 -1.18 1.92 -32.81
CA PHE A 264 -0.36 0.73 -32.60
C PHE A 264 1.00 0.88 -33.30
N LYS A 265 1.94 1.45 -32.57
CA LYS A 265 3.32 1.71 -33.00
C LYS A 265 4.26 1.66 -31.81
N GLU A 266 5.56 1.69 -32.06
CA GLU A 266 6.56 1.68 -30.98
C GLU A 266 6.27 2.73 -29.92
N GLY A 267 6.33 2.35 -28.65
CA GLY A 267 5.96 3.18 -27.51
C GLY A 267 4.44 3.24 -27.19
N PHE A 268 3.61 2.46 -27.91
CA PHE A 268 2.17 2.37 -27.61
C PHE A 268 1.92 1.82 -26.21
N SER A 269 1.14 2.56 -25.41
CA SER A 269 0.75 2.14 -24.08
C SER A 269 -0.59 1.41 -24.10
N LEU A 270 -0.60 0.16 -23.66
CA LEU A 270 -1.78 -0.71 -23.62
C LEU A 270 -1.99 -1.30 -22.23
N GLN A 271 -3.21 -1.22 -21.73
CA GLN A 271 -3.65 -1.95 -20.55
C GLN A 271 -4.76 -2.93 -20.93
N THR A 272 -4.60 -4.19 -20.54
CA THR A 272 -5.63 -5.22 -20.68
C THR A 272 -6.31 -5.48 -19.34
N GLY A 273 -7.60 -5.86 -19.37
CA GLY A 273 -8.29 -6.38 -18.19
C GLY A 273 -7.80 -7.78 -17.83
N THR A 274 -8.24 -8.29 -16.67
CA THR A 274 -7.87 -9.63 -16.16
C THR A 274 -8.80 -10.75 -16.69
N GLY A 275 -9.81 -10.43 -17.47
CA GLY A 275 -10.74 -11.40 -18.05
C GLY A 275 -10.14 -12.21 -19.19
N GLY A 276 -10.71 -13.39 -19.45
CA GLY A 276 -10.19 -14.33 -20.45
C GLY A 276 -10.10 -13.73 -21.86
N ALA A 277 -11.14 -13.01 -22.31
CA ALA A 277 -11.14 -12.33 -23.61
C ALA A 277 -10.05 -11.25 -23.71
N SER A 278 -9.88 -10.43 -22.67
CA SER A 278 -8.86 -9.37 -22.62
C SER A 278 -7.43 -9.91 -22.67
N LEU A 279 -7.19 -11.06 -21.99
CA LEU A 279 -5.87 -11.70 -22.00
C LEU A 279 -5.56 -12.43 -23.32
N ALA A 280 -6.61 -12.96 -23.98
CA ALA A 280 -6.45 -13.56 -25.31
C ALA A 280 -6.08 -12.51 -26.37
N ASP A 281 -6.58 -11.28 -26.23
CA ASP A 281 -6.26 -10.14 -27.09
C ASP A 281 -4.76 -9.80 -27.03
N ARG A 282 -4.20 -9.70 -25.82
CA ARG A 282 -2.76 -9.48 -25.63
C ARG A 282 -1.90 -10.50 -26.38
N LYS A 283 -2.28 -11.77 -26.38
CA LYS A 283 -1.56 -12.84 -27.08
C LYS A 283 -1.72 -12.75 -28.59
N SER A 284 -2.77 -12.09 -29.08
CA SER A 284 -3.02 -11.91 -30.53
C SER A 284 -2.33 -10.69 -31.12
N VAL A 285 -1.90 -9.73 -30.27
CA VAL A 285 -1.27 -8.47 -30.67
C VAL A 285 0.26 -8.47 -30.41
N VAL A 286 0.77 -9.36 -29.58
CA VAL A 286 2.18 -9.59 -29.28
C VAL A 286 2.60 -10.96 -29.77
#